data_442aeec923d82646cc08081135ec43c7
#
_entry.id   442aeec923d82646cc08081135ec43c7
#
_cell.length_a   1.000
_cell.length_b   1.000
_cell.length_c   1.000
_cell.angle_alpha   90.00
_cell.angle_beta   90.00
_cell.angle_gamma   90.00
#
_symmetry.space_group_name_H-M   'P 1'
#
loop_
_entity.id
_entity.type
_entity.pdbx_description
1 polymer ?
#
loop_
_entity_poly.entity_id
_entity_poly.type
_entity_poly.pdbx_seq_one_letter_code
_entity_poly.pdbx_strand_id
1 'polypeptide(L)'
;MSNMAVQMNYGEPSRGMPGLLYDRANYDAVTRRNSAEDGKLFFGCGVVQGAEPGKDITLPATGATAEKFEGAVMYSANTEMDDDGAVLLRKGQILDVCQTGKMWVQLADQAEPAYGQPVYLVIAGDDA
;
A
#
# COMPACT_ATOMS: atom_id res chain seq x y z
N MET A 1 -38.48 26.27 -6.91
CA MET A 1 -38.32 24.86 -6.51
C MET A 1 -37.00 24.70 -5.77
N SER A 2 -37.03 23.98 -4.72
CA SER A 2 -35.82 23.70 -3.97
C SER A 2 -34.86 22.84 -4.79
N ASN A 3 -33.61 23.26 -4.84
CA ASN A 3 -32.56 22.50 -5.48
C ASN A 3 -31.83 21.58 -4.50
N MET A 4 -32.59 20.98 -3.59
CA MET A 4 -32.00 20.00 -2.70
C MET A 4 -31.42 18.85 -3.52
N ALA A 5 -30.10 18.72 -3.47
CA ALA A 5 -29.43 17.60 -4.10
C ALA A 5 -29.65 16.35 -3.24
N VAL A 6 -30.64 15.57 -3.60
CA VAL A 6 -30.88 14.28 -2.95
C VAL A 6 -30.40 13.20 -3.91
N GLN A 7 -29.53 12.36 -3.43
CA GLN A 7 -29.09 11.22 -4.23
C GLN A 7 -30.20 10.18 -4.27
N MET A 8 -30.79 10.01 -5.43
CA MET A 8 -31.90 9.08 -5.64
C MET A 8 -31.43 7.70 -6.06
N ASN A 9 -30.23 7.60 -6.58
CA ASN A 9 -29.62 6.33 -6.97
C ASN A 9 -28.34 6.09 -6.19
N TYR A 10 -28.30 4.98 -5.50
CA TYR A 10 -27.10 4.51 -4.82
C TYR A 10 -26.54 3.36 -5.65
N GLY A 11 -25.48 3.63 -6.41
CA GLY A 11 -24.79 2.59 -7.15
C GLY A 11 -24.04 1.65 -6.23
N GLU A 12 -23.30 0.73 -6.80
CA GLU A 12 -22.43 -0.15 -6.02
C GLU A 12 -21.40 0.70 -5.25
N PRO A 13 -21.06 0.29 -4.02
CA PRO A 13 -20.00 0.97 -3.30
C PRO A 13 -18.72 1.00 -4.13
N SER A 14 -18.03 2.13 -4.13
CA SER A 14 -16.74 2.22 -4.81
C SER A 14 -15.75 1.24 -4.20
N ARG A 15 -14.85 0.75 -5.05
CA ARG A 15 -13.75 -0.09 -4.58
C ARG A 15 -12.86 0.70 -3.64
N GLY A 16 -12.21 0.01 -2.73
CA GLY A 16 -11.24 0.63 -1.86
C GLY A 16 -10.03 1.17 -2.61
N MET A 17 -9.32 2.07 -1.99
CA MET A 17 -8.05 2.57 -2.52
C MET A 17 -6.89 1.76 -1.96
N PRO A 18 -5.80 1.55 -2.72
CA PRO A 18 -4.62 0.88 -2.18
C PRO A 18 -4.15 1.52 -0.88
N GLY A 19 -3.85 0.70 0.10
CA GLY A 19 -3.39 1.14 1.41
C GLY A 19 -4.49 1.37 2.44
N LEU A 20 -5.77 1.42 2.05
CA LEU A 20 -6.87 1.54 2.99
C LEU A 20 -7.16 0.20 3.66
N LEU A 21 -7.51 0.24 4.94
CA LEU A 21 -7.99 -0.94 5.64
C LEU A 21 -9.39 -1.30 5.15
N TYR A 22 -9.58 -2.57 4.80
CA TYR A 22 -10.88 -3.11 4.49
C TYR A 22 -11.73 -3.26 5.76
N ASP A 23 -11.08 -3.65 6.85
CA ASP A 23 -11.70 -3.84 8.15
C ASP A 23 -10.75 -3.31 9.23
N ARG A 24 -11.24 -2.43 10.07
CA ARG A 24 -10.44 -1.83 11.13
C ARG A 24 -10.41 -2.66 12.42
N ALA A 25 -11.11 -3.77 12.45
CA ALA A 25 -11.02 -4.71 13.56
C ALA A 25 -9.79 -5.59 13.39
N ASN A 26 -9.06 -5.80 14.47
CA ASN A 26 -7.93 -6.75 14.50
C ASN A 26 -6.83 -6.47 13.48
N TYR A 27 -6.28 -5.26 13.50
CA TYR A 27 -5.11 -4.95 12.69
C TYR A 27 -3.94 -4.48 13.56
N ASP A 28 -2.74 -4.75 13.08
CA ASP A 28 -1.50 -4.23 13.68
C ASP A 28 -0.76 -3.40 12.65
N ALA A 29 -0.40 -2.20 13.04
CA ALA A 29 0.38 -1.30 12.21
C ALA A 29 1.59 -0.78 12.97
N VAL A 30 2.68 -0.55 12.25
CA VAL A 30 3.90 0.02 12.79
C VAL A 30 4.31 1.19 11.93
N THR A 31 5.06 2.11 12.51
CA THR A 31 5.59 3.28 11.81
C THR A 31 7.02 2.99 11.39
N ARG A 32 7.33 3.25 10.12
CA ARG A 32 8.66 3.01 9.55
C ARG A 32 9.06 4.17 8.65
N ARG A 33 10.35 4.33 8.45
CA ARG A 33 10.90 5.36 7.57
C ARG A 33 11.15 4.79 6.19
N ASN A 34 10.77 5.53 5.16
CA ASN A 34 11.03 5.15 3.78
C ASN A 34 12.52 5.33 3.46
N SER A 35 13.23 4.24 3.21
CA SER A 35 14.62 4.27 2.78
C SER A 35 14.79 4.06 1.26
N ALA A 36 13.70 3.84 0.54
CA ALA A 36 13.73 3.77 -0.92
C ALA A 36 13.80 5.17 -1.52
N GLU A 37 14.27 5.26 -2.76
CA GLU A 37 14.32 6.53 -3.48
C GLU A 37 12.93 7.15 -3.65
N ASP A 38 12.89 8.46 -3.90
CA ASP A 38 11.64 9.18 -4.08
C ASP A 38 10.77 8.52 -5.15
N GLY A 39 9.49 8.34 -4.85
CA GLY A 39 8.52 7.81 -5.79
C GLY A 39 8.57 6.30 -6.02
N LYS A 40 9.41 5.56 -5.34
CA LYS A 40 9.48 4.10 -5.49
C LYS A 40 8.45 3.36 -4.67
N LEU A 41 8.12 3.85 -3.49
CA LEU A 41 7.06 3.27 -2.68
C LEU A 41 5.71 3.91 -3.02
N PHE A 42 4.65 3.14 -2.88
CA PHE A 42 3.28 3.60 -3.09
C PHE A 42 2.38 2.95 -2.05
N PHE A 43 1.22 3.55 -1.84
CA PHE A 43 0.26 2.98 -0.90
C PHE A 43 -0.21 1.61 -1.37
N GLY A 44 -0.25 0.66 -0.46
CA GLY A 44 -0.65 -0.70 -0.76
C GLY A 44 0.46 -1.60 -1.32
N CYS A 45 1.70 -1.12 -1.38
CA CYS A 45 2.81 -1.97 -1.80
C CYS A 45 3.37 -2.78 -0.62
N GLY A 46 3.87 -3.97 -0.91
CA GLY A 46 4.59 -4.78 0.06
C GLY A 46 6.02 -4.26 0.23
N VAL A 47 6.49 -4.23 1.48
CA VAL A 47 7.82 -3.71 1.81
C VAL A 47 8.57 -4.69 2.70
N VAL A 48 9.89 -4.58 2.66
CA VAL A 48 10.80 -5.39 3.46
C VAL A 48 11.67 -4.48 4.32
N GLN A 49 12.41 -5.08 5.23
CA GLN A 49 13.33 -4.33 6.10
C GLN A 49 14.39 -3.62 5.26
N GLY A 50 14.66 -2.35 5.59
CA GLY A 50 15.75 -1.59 5.02
C GLY A 50 17.06 -1.83 5.74
N ALA A 51 17.99 -0.87 5.60
CA ALA A 51 19.32 -0.96 6.19
C ALA A 51 19.30 -1.06 7.71
N GLU A 52 18.35 -0.40 8.36
CA GLU A 52 18.17 -0.46 9.82
C GLU A 52 16.89 -1.22 10.14
N PRO A 53 16.97 -2.52 10.49
CA PRO A 53 15.79 -3.30 10.85
C PRO A 53 15.03 -2.66 12.02
N GLY A 54 13.69 -2.62 11.89
CA GLY A 54 12.82 -1.99 12.88
C GLY A 54 12.64 -0.49 12.71
N LYS A 55 13.36 0.15 11.80
CA LYS A 55 13.25 1.59 11.51
C LYS A 55 12.95 1.88 10.04
N ASP A 56 13.65 1.23 9.13
CA ASP A 56 13.58 1.51 7.70
C ASP A 56 12.83 0.41 6.96
N ILE A 57 12.16 0.82 5.89
CA ILE A 57 11.53 -0.08 4.92
C ILE A 57 11.98 0.29 3.52
N THR A 58 12.00 -0.69 2.65
CA THR A 58 12.33 -0.48 1.23
C THR A 58 11.58 -1.50 0.37
N LEU A 59 11.66 -1.33 -0.94
CA LEU A 59 11.13 -2.32 -1.87
C LEU A 59 11.91 -3.62 -1.77
N PRO A 60 11.25 -4.77 -1.97
CA PRO A 60 11.95 -6.03 -2.02
C PRO A 60 12.90 -6.08 -3.22
N ALA A 61 14.00 -6.79 -3.02
CA ALA A 61 14.98 -7.03 -4.07
C ALA A 61 15.21 -8.53 -4.23
N THR A 62 15.86 -8.92 -5.31
CA THR A 62 16.23 -10.32 -5.54
C THR A 62 17.01 -10.86 -4.33
N GLY A 63 16.59 -12.01 -3.84
CA GLY A 63 17.18 -12.61 -2.65
C GLY A 63 16.52 -12.24 -1.34
N ALA A 64 15.48 -11.42 -1.36
CA ALA A 64 14.70 -11.12 -0.16
C ALA A 64 14.05 -12.39 0.39
N THR A 65 14.00 -12.50 1.72
CA THR A 65 13.41 -13.66 2.40
C THR A 65 12.13 -13.26 3.12
N ALA A 66 11.28 -14.25 3.41
CA ALA A 66 10.03 -14.01 4.13
C ALA A 66 10.27 -13.41 5.52
N GLU A 67 11.40 -13.69 6.12
CA GLU A 67 11.75 -13.15 7.46
C GLU A 67 11.95 -11.64 7.44
N LYS A 68 12.30 -11.06 6.30
CA LYS A 68 12.51 -9.62 6.15
C LYS A 68 11.26 -8.87 5.76
N PHE A 69 10.17 -9.56 5.47
CA PHE A 69 8.91 -8.94 5.08
C PHE A 69 8.33 -8.15 6.26
N GLU A 70 8.06 -6.85 6.04
CA GLU A 70 7.49 -5.98 7.07
C GLU A 70 5.98 -5.84 6.97
N GLY A 71 5.44 -5.79 5.78
CA GLY A 71 4.01 -5.62 5.58
C GLY A 71 3.70 -4.80 4.34
N ALA A 72 2.56 -4.13 4.34
CA ALA A 72 2.13 -3.28 3.24
C ALA A 72 1.94 -1.85 3.72
N VAL A 73 2.32 -0.89 2.89
CA VAL A 73 2.21 0.54 3.22
C VAL A 73 0.75 0.95 3.29
N MET A 74 0.36 1.57 4.41
CA MET A 74 -0.99 2.05 4.61
C MET A 74 -1.17 3.44 3.99
N TYR A 75 -2.40 3.71 3.56
CA TYR A 75 -2.79 5.03 3.09
C TYR A 75 -2.63 6.07 4.19
N SER A 76 -2.08 7.21 3.83
CA SER A 76 -2.06 8.40 4.68
C SER A 76 -2.40 9.62 3.84
N ALA A 77 -2.84 10.70 4.50
CA ALA A 77 -3.14 11.95 3.81
C ALA A 77 -1.82 12.58 3.34
N ASN A 78 -1.50 12.40 2.07
CA ASN A 78 -0.32 12.98 1.45
C ASN A 78 -0.76 13.80 0.25
N THR A 79 -0.43 15.08 0.26
CA THR A 79 -0.81 16.02 -0.79
C THR A 79 0.28 16.20 -1.84
N GLU A 80 1.46 15.64 -1.63
CA GLU A 80 2.55 15.76 -2.60
C GLU A 80 2.33 14.78 -3.76
N MET A 81 2.43 15.30 -4.97
CA MET A 81 2.25 14.53 -6.20
C MET A 81 3.42 14.78 -7.14
N ASP A 82 3.71 13.80 -7.99
CA ASP A 82 4.68 13.96 -9.05
C ASP A 82 4.05 14.68 -10.27
N ASP A 83 4.84 14.85 -11.34
CA ASP A 83 4.38 15.54 -12.55
C ASP A 83 3.24 14.81 -13.25
N ASP A 84 3.10 13.52 -13.02
CA ASP A 84 2.02 12.69 -13.61
C ASP A 84 0.76 12.67 -12.74
N GLY A 85 0.77 13.35 -11.61
CA GLY A 85 -0.37 13.38 -10.70
C GLY A 85 -0.46 12.20 -9.75
N ALA A 86 0.54 11.33 -9.71
CA ALA A 86 0.60 10.23 -8.76
C ALA A 86 1.13 10.72 -7.41
N VAL A 87 0.68 10.08 -6.33
CA VAL A 87 1.17 10.40 -5.00
C VAL A 87 2.66 10.09 -4.90
N LEU A 88 3.43 11.06 -4.42
CA LEU A 88 4.88 10.96 -4.29
C LEU A 88 5.26 10.74 -2.82
N LEU A 89 5.81 9.57 -2.53
CA LEU A 89 6.37 9.26 -1.22
C LEU A 89 7.88 9.46 -1.27
N ARG A 90 8.37 10.35 -0.42
CA ARG A 90 9.77 10.75 -0.43
C ARG A 90 10.64 9.84 0.43
N LYS A 91 11.92 9.73 0.06
CA LYS A 91 12.91 9.10 0.91
C LYS A 91 13.02 9.84 2.24
N GLY A 92 13.02 9.09 3.33
CA GLY A 92 13.05 9.65 4.68
C GLY A 92 11.68 9.95 5.27
N GLN A 93 10.62 9.85 4.49
CA GLN A 93 9.26 10.07 4.96
C GLN A 93 8.82 8.95 5.91
N ILE A 94 8.10 9.31 6.95
CA ILE A 94 7.54 8.35 7.89
C ILE A 94 6.24 7.79 7.33
N LEU A 95 6.13 6.47 7.27
CA LEU A 95 4.98 5.78 6.73
C LEU A 95 4.47 4.75 7.73
N ASP A 96 3.18 4.49 7.66
CA ASP A 96 2.56 3.42 8.43
C ASP A 96 2.55 2.13 7.60
N VAL A 97 2.89 1.02 8.23
CA VAL A 97 2.96 -0.29 7.60
C VAL A 97 2.03 -1.23 8.35
N CYS A 98 1.09 -1.83 7.63
CA CYS A 98 0.19 -2.83 8.20
C CYS A 98 0.88 -4.18 8.20
N GLN A 99 1.11 -4.74 9.40
CA GLN A 99 1.72 -6.06 9.55
C GLN A 99 0.70 -7.17 9.59
N THR A 100 -0.45 -6.90 10.15
CA THR A 100 -1.55 -7.86 10.26
C THR A 100 -2.85 -7.11 10.06
N GLY A 101 -3.75 -7.68 9.26
CA GLY A 101 -5.04 -7.06 9.05
C GLY A 101 -5.57 -7.33 7.65
N LYS A 102 -6.69 -6.70 7.35
CA LYS A 102 -7.35 -6.78 6.05
C LYS A 102 -7.26 -5.41 5.40
N MET A 103 -6.59 -5.34 4.25
CA MET A 103 -6.41 -4.06 3.57
C MET A 103 -6.46 -4.22 2.06
N TRP A 104 -6.70 -3.10 1.40
CA TRP A 104 -6.61 -3.01 -0.06
C TRP A 104 -5.15 -2.88 -0.46
N VAL A 105 -4.70 -3.75 -1.35
CA VAL A 105 -3.34 -3.71 -1.89
C VAL A 105 -3.39 -3.60 -3.40
N GLN A 106 -2.32 -3.07 -3.98
CA GLN A 106 -2.19 -3.01 -5.42
C GLN A 106 -1.52 -4.28 -5.92
N LEU A 107 -2.18 -4.96 -6.84
CA LEU A 107 -1.64 -6.17 -7.46
C LEU A 107 -0.84 -5.81 -8.71
N ALA A 108 0.00 -6.75 -9.15
CA ALA A 108 0.71 -6.62 -10.42
C ALA A 108 -0.28 -6.49 -11.57
N ASP A 109 0.15 -5.83 -12.65
CA ASP A 109 -0.67 -5.68 -13.84
C ASP A 109 -1.07 -7.04 -14.39
N GLN A 110 -2.30 -7.13 -14.90
CA GLN A 110 -2.88 -8.35 -15.47
C GLN A 110 -3.11 -9.48 -14.48
N ALA A 111 -2.96 -9.22 -13.18
CA ALA A 111 -3.34 -10.22 -12.18
C ALA A 111 -4.86 -10.42 -12.16
N GLU A 112 -5.29 -11.66 -12.13
CA GLU A 112 -6.69 -12.04 -12.06
C GLU A 112 -6.95 -12.79 -10.75
N PRO A 113 -7.07 -12.08 -9.63
CA PRO A 113 -7.21 -12.74 -8.33
C PRO A 113 -8.60 -13.36 -8.18
N ALA A 114 -8.65 -14.47 -7.49
CA ALA A 114 -9.90 -15.11 -7.09
C ALA A 114 -10.00 -15.15 -5.57
N TYR A 115 -11.23 -15.18 -5.07
CA TYR A 115 -11.47 -15.25 -3.64
C TYR A 115 -10.81 -16.50 -3.05
N GLY A 116 -10.09 -16.33 -1.96
CA GLY A 116 -9.41 -17.42 -1.27
C GLY A 116 -8.02 -17.75 -1.79
N GLN A 117 -7.57 -17.11 -2.85
CA GLN A 117 -6.22 -17.32 -3.34
C GLN A 117 -5.18 -16.65 -2.43
N PRO A 118 -4.02 -17.31 -2.22
CA PRO A 118 -2.92 -16.63 -1.50
C PRO A 118 -2.33 -15.51 -2.34
N VAL A 119 -1.80 -14.51 -1.65
CA VAL A 119 -1.14 -13.36 -2.27
C VAL A 119 0.35 -13.44 -1.95
N TYR A 120 1.17 -13.20 -2.96
CA TYR A 120 2.62 -13.29 -2.85
C TYR A 120 3.26 -11.95 -3.17
N LEU A 121 4.34 -11.64 -2.48
CA LEU A 121 5.17 -10.49 -2.80
C LEU A 121 6.18 -10.87 -3.88
N VAL A 122 6.14 -10.15 -5.00
CA VAL A 122 7.09 -10.38 -6.10
C VAL A 122 8.40 -9.70 -5.76
N ILE A 123 9.49 -10.46 -5.75
CA ILE A 123 10.82 -9.95 -5.38
C ILE A 123 11.79 -9.91 -6.56
N ALA A 124 11.39 -10.43 -7.72
CA ALA A 124 12.23 -10.46 -8.91
C ALA A 124 11.34 -10.53 -10.15
N GLY A 125 11.89 -10.15 -11.30
CA GLY A 125 11.16 -10.15 -12.57
C GLY A 125 10.55 -8.78 -12.88
N ASP A 126 9.72 -8.73 -13.91
CA ASP A 126 9.18 -7.47 -14.44
C ASP A 126 8.15 -6.83 -13.49
N ASP A 127 7.55 -7.62 -12.61
CA ASP A 127 6.52 -7.17 -11.67
C ASP A 127 7.09 -6.78 -10.29
N ALA A 128 8.39 -6.89 -10.13
CA ALA A 128 9.04 -6.56 -8.86
C ALA A 128 9.18 -5.05 -8.65
#